data_9727e6efcd5fa523c696b51f763d15c5
#
_entry.id   9727e6efcd5fa523c696b51f763d15c5
#
_cell.length_a   1.000
_cell.length_b   1.000
_cell.length_c   1.000
_cell.angle_alpha   90.00
_cell.angle_beta   90.00
_cell.angle_gamma   90.00
#
_symmetry.space_group_name_H-M   'P 1'
#
loop_
_entity.id
_entity.type
_entity.pdbx_description
1 polymer ?
#
loop_
_entity_poly.entity_id
_entity_poly.type
_entity_poly.pdbx_seq_one_letter_code
_entity_poly.pdbx_strand_id
1 'polypeptide(L)'
;MKVQFDILRKTRAIVLHYIKGLSLDQLHVIPEGFKNNIAWNIAHLVVTQQLLHYKLSNKDCLVSDELITTYQKGTIPTGQFSQEAFNEVLELFQGLPDTLEEDFEAGVFNEYSAYKTSTGFVIDSMEKAIVFNNFHESLHLGVIMSLKKLV
;
A
#
# COMPACT_ATOMS: atom_id res chain seq x y z
N MET A 1 10.62 -16.32 4.86
CA MET A 1 9.84 -15.14 4.42
C MET A 1 8.73 -15.47 3.44
N LYS A 2 8.79 -16.56 2.67
CA LYS A 2 7.80 -16.93 1.64
C LYS A 2 6.33 -16.79 2.09
N VAL A 3 5.99 -17.28 3.28
CA VAL A 3 4.62 -17.15 3.84
C VAL A 3 4.18 -15.67 3.96
N GLN A 4 5.09 -14.74 4.23
CA GLN A 4 4.77 -13.33 4.36
C GLN A 4 4.41 -12.71 3.00
N PHE A 5 5.09 -13.08 1.95
CA PHE A 5 4.76 -12.66 0.58
C PHE A 5 3.43 -13.27 0.11
N ASP A 6 3.15 -14.54 0.47
CA ASP A 6 1.84 -15.16 0.20
C ASP A 6 0.70 -14.43 0.92
N ILE A 7 0.91 -14.00 2.17
CA ILE A 7 -0.07 -13.19 2.92
C ILE A 7 -0.29 -11.85 2.20
N LEU A 8 0.77 -11.16 1.79
CA LEU A 8 0.67 -9.89 1.08
C LEU A 8 -0.17 -10.01 -0.20
N ARG A 9 0.17 -10.98 -1.06
CA ARG A 9 -0.59 -11.24 -2.30
C ARG A 9 -2.06 -11.55 -2.03
N LYS A 10 -2.35 -12.39 -1.05
CA LYS A 10 -3.73 -12.77 -0.70
C LYS A 10 -4.51 -11.59 -0.13
N THR A 11 -3.89 -10.76 0.72
CA THR A 11 -4.51 -9.54 1.26
C THR A 11 -4.90 -8.60 0.11
N ARG A 12 -4.02 -8.38 -0.85
CA ARG A 12 -4.30 -7.55 -2.03
C ARG A 12 -5.37 -8.16 -2.94
N ALA A 13 -5.36 -9.46 -3.14
CA ALA A 13 -6.41 -10.14 -3.88
C ALA A 13 -7.79 -9.99 -3.22
N ILE A 14 -7.85 -10.01 -1.88
CA ILE A 14 -9.08 -9.74 -1.12
C ILE A 14 -9.54 -8.30 -1.34
N VAL A 15 -8.64 -7.30 -1.27
CA VAL A 15 -8.97 -5.89 -1.57
C VAL A 15 -9.59 -5.78 -2.95
N LEU A 16 -8.95 -6.35 -3.99
CA LEU A 16 -9.44 -6.31 -5.37
C LEU A 16 -10.81 -6.98 -5.51
N HIS A 17 -11.04 -8.08 -4.80
CA HIS A 17 -12.36 -8.72 -4.76
C HIS A 17 -13.42 -7.79 -4.13
N TYR A 18 -13.07 -7.09 -3.05
CA TYR A 18 -14.01 -6.16 -2.40
C TYR A 18 -14.38 -4.97 -3.26
N ILE A 19 -13.46 -4.42 -4.05
CA ILE A 19 -13.73 -3.26 -4.91
C ILE A 19 -14.35 -3.64 -6.25
N LYS A 20 -14.40 -4.92 -6.58
CA LYS A 20 -15.00 -5.40 -7.83
C LYS A 20 -16.45 -4.92 -7.96
N GLY A 21 -16.75 -4.28 -9.09
CA GLY A 21 -18.08 -3.76 -9.41
C GLY A 21 -18.38 -2.37 -8.85
N LEU A 22 -17.47 -1.75 -8.09
CA LEU A 22 -17.59 -0.34 -7.73
C LEU A 22 -17.18 0.54 -8.91
N SER A 23 -17.93 1.62 -9.15
CA SER A 23 -17.54 2.66 -10.10
C SER A 23 -16.38 3.48 -9.55
N LEU A 24 -15.66 4.17 -10.44
CA LEU A 24 -14.59 5.07 -10.04
C LEU A 24 -15.11 6.17 -9.09
N ASP A 25 -16.29 6.69 -9.34
CA ASP A 25 -16.93 7.68 -8.45
C ASP A 25 -17.14 7.11 -7.04
N GLN A 26 -17.66 5.88 -6.92
CA GLN A 26 -17.84 5.22 -5.63
C GLN A 26 -16.51 5.01 -4.89
N LEU A 27 -15.43 4.69 -5.61
CA LEU A 27 -14.09 4.55 -5.03
C LEU A 27 -13.55 5.87 -4.46
N HIS A 28 -14.02 7.02 -4.96
CA HIS A 28 -13.61 8.35 -4.52
C HIS A 28 -14.53 8.98 -3.46
N VAL A 29 -15.66 8.35 -3.11
CA VAL A 29 -16.53 8.86 -2.03
C VAL A 29 -15.79 8.85 -0.70
N ILE A 30 -15.79 9.98 0.00
CA ILE A 30 -15.35 10.09 1.40
C ILE A 30 -16.61 10.12 2.27
N PRO A 31 -16.99 9.00 2.91
CA PRO A 31 -18.16 8.98 3.76
C PRO A 31 -18.00 9.85 5.01
N GLU A 32 -19.12 10.27 5.58
CA GLU A 32 -19.14 11.01 6.84
C GLU A 32 -18.37 10.26 7.93
N GLY A 33 -17.54 10.97 8.67
CA GLY A 33 -16.68 10.42 9.73
C GLY A 33 -15.35 9.85 9.25
N PHE A 34 -15.12 9.74 7.93
CA PHE A 34 -13.84 9.33 7.36
C PHE A 34 -13.06 10.52 6.80
N LYS A 35 -11.73 10.37 6.69
CA LYS A 35 -10.83 11.39 6.12
C LYS A 35 -10.30 10.99 4.73
N ASN A 36 -10.56 9.77 4.30
CA ASN A 36 -10.08 9.21 3.04
C ASN A 36 -11.13 8.29 2.41
N ASN A 37 -10.85 7.86 1.21
CA ASN A 37 -11.69 7.00 0.39
C ASN A 37 -10.98 5.70 0.00
N ILE A 38 -11.65 4.81 -0.72
CA ILE A 38 -11.10 3.51 -1.12
C ILE A 38 -9.91 3.69 -2.07
N ALA A 39 -10.01 4.58 -3.07
CA ALA A 39 -8.94 4.83 -4.03
C ALA A 39 -7.66 5.33 -3.34
N TRP A 40 -7.79 6.27 -2.40
CA TRP A 40 -6.66 6.74 -1.60
C TRP A 40 -6.04 5.61 -0.78
N ASN A 41 -6.83 4.76 -0.15
CA ASN A 41 -6.30 3.63 0.64
C ASN A 41 -5.46 2.68 -0.22
N ILE A 42 -5.90 2.35 -1.43
CA ILE A 42 -5.15 1.47 -2.34
C ILE A 42 -3.83 2.11 -2.77
N ALA A 43 -3.84 3.37 -3.19
CA ALA A 43 -2.63 4.11 -3.57
C ALA A 43 -1.67 4.26 -2.37
N HIS A 44 -2.20 4.51 -1.16
CA HIS A 44 -1.42 4.58 0.07
C HIS A 44 -0.71 3.25 0.40
N LEU A 45 -1.34 2.11 0.16
CA LEU A 45 -0.72 0.81 0.35
C LEU A 45 0.44 0.58 -0.61
N VAL A 46 0.29 0.98 -1.88
CA VAL A 46 1.38 0.96 -2.88
C VAL A 46 2.56 1.81 -2.40
N VAL A 47 2.30 3.05 -2.02
CA VAL A 47 3.34 3.99 -1.57
C VAL A 47 3.99 3.51 -0.27
N THR A 48 3.23 3.03 0.69
CA THR A 48 3.77 2.56 1.98
C THR A 48 4.70 1.37 1.80
N GLN A 49 4.35 0.41 0.93
CA GLN A 49 5.23 -0.69 0.58
C GLN A 49 6.57 -0.18 0.03
N GLN A 50 6.56 0.79 -0.87
CA GLN A 50 7.78 1.36 -1.45
C GLN A 50 8.64 2.08 -0.40
N LEU A 51 8.02 2.89 0.43
CA LEU A 51 8.75 3.61 1.48
C LEU A 51 9.35 2.66 2.52
N LEU A 52 8.59 1.65 2.97
CA LEU A 52 9.06 0.70 3.98
C LEU A 52 10.20 -0.20 3.47
N HIS A 53 10.17 -0.61 2.20
CA HIS A 53 11.13 -1.59 1.70
C HIS A 53 12.28 -0.94 0.92
N TYR A 54 11.98 -0.10 -0.06
CA TYR A 54 12.99 0.51 -0.92
C TYR A 54 13.63 1.73 -0.28
N LYS A 55 12.84 2.71 0.12
CA LYS A 55 13.36 3.97 0.69
C LYS A 55 14.20 3.74 1.95
N LEU A 56 13.72 2.93 2.89
CA LEU A 56 14.45 2.63 4.12
C LEU A 56 15.66 1.70 3.91
N SER A 57 15.75 1.04 2.75
CA SER A 57 16.93 0.29 2.32
C SER A 57 17.87 1.09 1.42
N ASN A 58 17.69 2.41 1.35
CA ASN A 58 18.48 3.32 0.51
C ASN A 58 18.47 2.91 -0.98
N LYS A 59 17.28 2.50 -1.46
CA LYS A 59 17.00 2.15 -2.85
C LYS A 59 15.98 3.11 -3.43
N ASP A 60 16.04 3.31 -4.74
CA ASP A 60 15.02 4.07 -5.46
C ASP A 60 13.67 3.35 -5.39
N CYS A 61 12.60 4.10 -5.13
CA CYS A 61 11.25 3.57 -5.18
C CYS A 61 10.86 3.26 -6.65
N LEU A 62 10.07 2.22 -6.85
CA LEU A 62 9.58 1.80 -8.17
C LEU A 62 8.31 2.55 -8.59
N VAL A 63 7.96 3.61 -7.89
CA VAL A 63 6.82 4.48 -8.16
C VAL A 63 7.27 5.93 -8.21
N SER A 64 6.49 6.80 -8.87
CA SER A 64 6.86 8.22 -9.03
C SER A 64 6.87 8.99 -7.69
N ASP A 65 7.69 10.03 -7.63
CA ASP A 65 7.72 10.95 -6.49
C ASP A 65 6.37 11.67 -6.30
N GLU A 66 5.63 11.90 -7.38
CA GLU A 66 4.29 12.48 -7.32
C GLU A 66 3.31 11.53 -6.60
N LEU A 67 3.33 10.23 -6.92
CA LEU A 67 2.49 9.25 -6.23
C LEU A 67 2.86 9.18 -4.73
N ILE A 68 4.16 9.19 -4.42
CA ILE A 68 4.65 9.18 -3.04
C ILE A 68 4.14 10.41 -2.28
N THR A 69 4.36 11.62 -2.81
CA THR A 69 4.00 12.86 -2.12
C THR A 69 2.50 13.00 -1.93
N THR A 70 1.69 12.46 -2.85
CA THR A 70 0.23 12.53 -2.81
C THR A 70 -0.39 11.53 -1.83
N TYR A 71 0.18 10.31 -1.71
CA TYR A 71 -0.47 9.22 -0.97
C TYR A 71 0.32 8.69 0.23
N GLN A 72 1.43 9.32 0.61
CA GLN A 72 2.17 8.96 1.82
C GLN A 72 1.36 9.25 3.10
N LYS A 73 1.83 8.69 4.21
CA LYS A 73 1.23 8.93 5.53
C LYS A 73 1.09 10.43 5.83
N GLY A 74 -0.07 10.81 6.33
CA GLY A 74 -0.39 12.20 6.72
C GLY A 74 -1.07 13.01 5.63
N THR A 75 -1.22 12.47 4.41
CA THR A 75 -1.99 13.11 3.33
C THR A 75 -3.47 12.75 3.41
N ILE A 76 -4.27 13.51 2.70
CA ILE A 76 -5.69 13.27 2.48
C ILE A 76 -5.97 13.33 0.97
N PRO A 77 -7.07 12.76 0.46
CA PRO A 77 -7.43 12.89 -0.94
C PRO A 77 -7.58 14.37 -1.34
N THR A 78 -6.83 14.80 -2.36
CA THR A 78 -6.87 16.17 -2.89
C THR A 78 -7.47 16.26 -4.28
N GLY A 79 -7.86 15.12 -4.88
CA GLY A 79 -8.40 15.01 -6.22
C GLY A 79 -8.93 13.60 -6.48
N GLN A 80 -9.32 13.36 -7.72
CA GLN A 80 -9.78 12.06 -8.20
C GLN A 80 -8.83 11.55 -9.28
N PHE A 81 -8.60 10.25 -9.28
CA PHE A 81 -7.92 9.61 -10.41
C PHE A 81 -8.79 9.67 -11.68
N SER A 82 -8.15 9.79 -12.84
CA SER A 82 -8.78 9.32 -14.07
C SER A 82 -8.85 7.78 -14.06
N GLN A 83 -9.66 7.19 -14.93
CA GLN A 83 -9.74 5.74 -15.02
C GLN A 83 -8.36 5.12 -15.38
N GLU A 84 -7.61 5.78 -16.28
CA GLU A 84 -6.30 5.33 -16.71
C GLU A 84 -5.31 5.38 -15.55
N ALA A 85 -5.24 6.50 -14.82
CA ALA A 85 -4.33 6.65 -13.68
C ALA A 85 -4.67 5.66 -12.54
N PHE A 86 -5.96 5.38 -12.31
CA PHE A 86 -6.34 4.37 -11.32
C PHE A 86 -5.99 2.96 -11.75
N ASN A 87 -6.13 2.64 -13.03
CA ASN A 87 -5.71 1.35 -13.58
C ASN A 87 -4.19 1.13 -13.38
N GLU A 88 -3.36 2.15 -13.61
CA GLU A 88 -1.92 2.09 -13.33
C GLU A 88 -1.63 1.81 -11.84
N VAL A 89 -2.37 2.46 -10.94
CA VAL A 89 -2.25 2.16 -9.50
C VAL A 89 -2.65 0.72 -9.18
N LEU A 90 -3.68 0.18 -9.82
CA LEU A 90 -4.09 -1.22 -9.64
C LEU A 90 -3.05 -2.21 -10.19
N GLU A 91 -2.39 -1.90 -11.30
CA GLU A 91 -1.28 -2.71 -11.84
C GLU A 91 -0.10 -2.74 -10.86
N LEU A 92 0.30 -1.59 -10.32
CA LEU A 92 1.32 -1.50 -9.26
C LEU A 92 0.90 -2.27 -8.00
N PHE A 93 -0.35 -2.12 -7.59
CA PHE A 93 -0.90 -2.81 -6.41
C PHE A 93 -0.85 -4.34 -6.55
N GLN A 94 -1.03 -4.86 -7.77
CA GLN A 94 -0.97 -6.29 -8.05
C GLN A 94 0.47 -6.80 -8.24
N GLY A 95 1.31 -6.07 -8.97
CA GLY A 95 2.62 -6.56 -9.40
C GLY A 95 3.73 -6.38 -8.38
N LEU A 96 3.70 -5.29 -7.61
CA LEU A 96 4.79 -4.96 -6.66
C LEU A 96 5.05 -6.00 -5.56
N PRO A 97 4.10 -6.82 -5.10
CA PRO A 97 4.42 -7.93 -4.18
C PRO A 97 5.38 -8.97 -4.75
N ASP A 98 5.23 -9.29 -6.04
CA ASP A 98 6.10 -10.25 -6.71
C ASP A 98 7.49 -9.66 -6.92
N THR A 99 7.58 -8.41 -7.40
CA THR A 99 8.84 -7.69 -7.53
C THR A 99 9.58 -7.59 -6.20
N LEU A 100 8.85 -7.32 -5.10
CA LEU A 100 9.46 -7.25 -3.77
C LEU A 100 10.04 -8.61 -3.33
N GLU A 101 9.36 -9.72 -3.59
CA GLU A 101 9.86 -11.06 -3.29
C GLU A 101 11.11 -11.37 -4.12
N GLU A 102 11.08 -11.09 -5.42
CA GLU A 102 12.22 -11.28 -6.33
C GLU A 102 13.46 -10.48 -5.87
N ASP A 103 13.29 -9.20 -5.55
CA ASP A 103 14.36 -8.33 -5.08
C ASP A 103 14.90 -8.78 -3.70
N PHE A 104 14.02 -9.26 -2.82
CA PHE A 104 14.41 -9.81 -1.53
C PHE A 104 15.25 -11.09 -1.70
N GLU A 105 14.81 -12.02 -2.57
CA GLU A 105 15.54 -13.26 -2.84
C GLU A 105 16.86 -13.01 -3.58
N ALA A 106 16.91 -11.98 -4.42
CA ALA A 106 18.13 -11.54 -5.10
C ALA A 106 19.12 -10.80 -4.18
N GLY A 107 18.75 -10.51 -2.93
CA GLY A 107 19.62 -9.83 -1.96
C GLY A 107 19.84 -8.35 -2.29
N VAL A 108 18.87 -7.68 -2.92
CA VAL A 108 18.95 -6.25 -3.28
C VAL A 108 19.06 -5.36 -2.04
N PHE A 109 18.45 -5.77 -0.92
CA PHE A 109 18.33 -4.99 0.30
C PHE A 109 19.45 -5.28 1.28
N ASN A 110 20.62 -4.67 1.08
CA ASN A 110 21.83 -4.89 1.90
C ASN A 110 21.92 -4.00 3.15
N GLU A 111 21.14 -2.92 3.18
CA GLU A 111 21.11 -1.93 4.25
C GLU A 111 19.67 -1.67 4.63
N TYR A 112 19.44 -1.28 5.89
CA TYR A 112 18.13 -0.88 6.36
C TYR A 112 18.22 0.21 7.41
N SER A 113 17.60 1.34 7.16
CA SER A 113 17.50 2.47 8.10
C SER A 113 16.38 2.25 9.08
N ALA A 114 16.71 2.13 10.38
CA ALA A 114 15.72 1.89 11.42
C ALA A 114 14.65 3.00 11.46
N TYR A 115 13.39 2.59 11.56
CA TYR A 115 12.24 3.47 11.61
C TYR A 115 11.33 3.12 12.79
N LYS A 116 10.96 4.13 13.59
CA LYS A 116 9.96 3.98 14.65
C LYS A 116 8.61 4.49 14.15
N THR A 117 7.61 3.62 14.11
CA THR A 117 6.25 3.98 13.68
C THR A 117 5.56 4.86 14.73
N SER A 118 4.49 5.56 14.33
CA SER A 118 3.65 6.33 15.26
C SER A 118 2.93 5.46 16.30
N THR A 119 2.79 4.16 16.04
CA THR A 119 2.18 3.17 16.93
C THR A 119 3.21 2.48 17.84
N GLY A 120 4.49 2.90 17.77
CA GLY A 120 5.55 2.44 18.66
C GLY A 120 6.33 1.22 18.16
N PHE A 121 6.01 0.64 17.00
CA PHE A 121 6.81 -0.44 16.43
C PHE A 121 8.18 0.08 15.99
N VAL A 122 9.23 -0.67 16.28
CA VAL A 122 10.59 -0.43 15.78
C VAL A 122 10.85 -1.41 14.64
N ILE A 123 11.08 -0.87 13.45
CA ILE A 123 11.38 -1.60 12.23
C ILE A 123 12.85 -1.32 11.91
N ASP A 124 13.71 -2.29 12.14
CA ASP A 124 15.17 -2.15 12.02
C ASP A 124 15.79 -3.17 11.06
N SER A 125 14.97 -3.91 10.35
CA SER A 125 15.39 -4.83 9.29
C SER A 125 14.32 -5.01 8.22
N MET A 126 14.72 -5.53 7.06
CA MET A 126 13.83 -5.82 5.94
C MET A 126 12.77 -6.86 6.32
N GLU A 127 13.13 -7.89 7.08
CA GLU A 127 12.18 -8.92 7.53
C GLU A 127 11.10 -8.31 8.43
N LYS A 128 11.48 -7.40 9.34
CA LYS A 128 10.50 -6.69 10.17
C LYS A 128 9.64 -5.75 9.33
N ALA A 129 10.19 -5.14 8.29
CA ALA A 129 9.43 -4.30 7.37
C ALA A 129 8.36 -5.11 6.63
N ILE A 130 8.71 -6.29 6.12
CA ILE A 130 7.76 -7.18 5.42
C ILE A 130 6.63 -7.62 6.37
N VAL A 131 6.96 -8.01 7.60
CA VAL A 131 5.96 -8.39 8.61
C VAL A 131 5.06 -7.21 8.98
N PHE A 132 5.65 -6.04 9.21
CA PHE A 132 4.90 -4.83 9.54
C PHE A 132 4.01 -4.37 8.37
N ASN A 133 4.49 -4.48 7.13
CA ASN A 133 3.69 -4.15 5.96
C ASN A 133 2.42 -5.00 5.88
N ASN A 134 2.50 -6.30 6.16
CA ASN A 134 1.32 -7.18 6.20
C ASN A 134 0.33 -6.77 7.28
N PHE A 135 0.81 -6.40 8.47
CA PHE A 135 -0.06 -5.84 9.52
C PHE A 135 -0.73 -4.55 9.06
N HIS A 136 0.02 -3.63 8.47
CA HIS A 136 -0.48 -2.35 7.97
C HIS A 136 -1.52 -2.54 6.84
N GLU A 137 -1.25 -3.42 5.87
CA GLU A 137 -2.21 -3.73 4.80
C GLU A 137 -3.50 -4.36 5.33
N SER A 138 -3.41 -5.19 6.37
CA SER A 138 -4.59 -5.78 7.01
C SER A 138 -5.47 -4.74 7.71
N LEU A 139 -4.88 -3.70 8.31
CA LEU A 139 -5.64 -2.57 8.87
C LEU A 139 -6.39 -1.82 7.77
N HIS A 140 -5.73 -1.52 6.67
CA HIS A 140 -6.35 -0.83 5.53
C HIS A 140 -7.39 -1.70 4.82
N LEU A 141 -7.21 -3.02 4.74
CA LEU A 141 -8.26 -3.94 4.27
C LEU A 141 -9.53 -3.78 5.11
N GLY A 142 -9.43 -3.74 6.44
CA GLY A 142 -10.58 -3.51 7.32
C GLY A 142 -11.26 -2.16 7.08
N VAL A 143 -10.49 -1.10 6.81
CA VAL A 143 -11.01 0.22 6.43
C VAL A 143 -11.75 0.15 5.08
N ILE A 144 -11.17 -0.46 4.06
CA ILE A 144 -11.78 -0.63 2.73
C ILE A 144 -13.09 -1.42 2.83
N MET A 145 -13.11 -2.50 3.61
CA MET A 145 -14.33 -3.28 3.87
C MET A 145 -15.44 -2.46 4.52
N SER A 146 -15.07 -1.52 5.39
CA SER A 146 -16.03 -0.61 6.05
C SER A 146 -16.51 0.46 5.08
N LEU A 147 -15.61 1.10 4.34
CA LEU A 147 -15.93 2.12 3.33
C LEU A 147 -16.85 1.57 2.25
N LYS A 148 -16.62 0.34 1.77
CA LYS A 148 -17.47 -0.30 0.75
C LYS A 148 -18.94 -0.37 1.15
N LYS A 149 -19.26 -0.45 2.43
CA LYS A 149 -20.67 -0.51 2.91
C LYS A 149 -21.38 0.84 2.86
N LEU A 150 -20.62 1.91 2.64
CA LEU A 150 -21.08 3.30 2.72
C LEU A 150 -21.11 4.01 1.35
N VAL A 151 -20.73 3.30 0.27
CA VAL A 151 -20.61 3.85 -1.08
C VAL A 151 -21.43 3.08 -2.12
#